data_6c084511133978c39672c17a0cd746c1
#
_entry.id   6c084511133978c39672c17a0cd746c1
#
_cell.length_a   1.000
_cell.length_b   1.000
_cell.length_c   1.000
_cell.angle_alpha   90.00
_cell.angle_beta   90.00
_cell.angle_gamma   90.00
#
_symmetry.space_group_name_H-M   'P 1'
#
loop_
_entity.id
_entity.type
_entity.pdbx_description
1 polymer ?
#
loop_
_entity_poly.entity_id
_entity_poly.type
_entity_poly.pdbx_seq_one_letter_code
_entity_poly.pdbx_strand_id
1 'polypeptide(L)'
;NFNNMNPNTGNGHREEISNLGIRVMQNGVVGNNNHRILNVAEFRAFVLIDQYVPLIFLNARDSTNAKVFSLCHELVHVWLGVDELYNDNFTSNQIVNNSQLEKFCNEVAAEMLLPLSSIQSTLEPQLDIYTNIKHISKVFNVSELVVCIRLKEKKIIDNKVFNEVYANLLIEMRENLLGKQLQEKKSGGDYYATNGSRLDARFATTVSRKAREGRILYTEAYELIGAKGKTYDNLIKYVEGRA
;
A
#
# COMPACT_ATOMS: atom_id res chain seq x y z
N ASN A 1 -8.29 -12.96 9.43
CA ASN A 1 -8.45 -13.41 8.04
C ASN A 1 -8.48 -12.20 7.11
N PHE A 2 -7.33 -11.82 6.55
CA PHE A 2 -7.20 -10.75 5.55
C PHE A 2 -8.11 -10.97 4.32
N ASN A 3 -8.50 -12.20 4.04
CA ASN A 3 -9.35 -12.59 2.91
C ASN A 3 -10.84 -12.24 3.06
N ASN A 4 -11.32 -11.87 4.25
CA ASN A 4 -12.71 -11.45 4.47
C ASN A 4 -12.89 -9.92 4.41
N MET A 5 -11.81 -9.20 4.15
CA MET A 5 -11.84 -7.75 3.98
C MET A 5 -12.44 -7.39 2.64
N ASN A 6 -13.34 -6.43 2.62
CA ASN A 6 -13.97 -5.97 1.38
C ASN A 6 -12.89 -5.42 0.43
N PRO A 7 -12.53 -6.12 -0.65
CA PRO A 7 -11.40 -5.76 -1.51
C PRO A 7 -11.63 -4.46 -2.28
N ASN A 8 -12.87 -3.94 -2.27
CA ASN A 8 -13.25 -2.75 -3.02
C ASN A 8 -12.90 -1.41 -2.35
N THR A 9 -12.39 -1.43 -1.13
CA THR A 9 -11.95 -0.20 -0.48
C THR A 9 -10.49 -0.36 -0.04
N GLY A 10 -9.56 0.22 -0.80
CA GLY A 10 -8.16 0.37 -0.36
C GLY A 10 -8.02 1.11 0.99
N ASN A 11 -9.13 1.58 1.55
CA ASN A 11 -9.26 2.15 2.89
C ASN A 11 -9.51 1.08 3.98
N GLY A 12 -10.17 -0.05 3.67
CA GLY A 12 -10.50 -1.08 4.67
C GLY A 12 -9.25 -1.67 5.34
N HIS A 13 -8.24 -2.02 4.56
CA HIS A 13 -6.98 -2.55 5.09
C HIS A 13 -6.24 -1.52 5.97
N ARG A 14 -6.30 -0.23 5.62
CA ARG A 14 -5.67 0.84 6.39
C ARG A 14 -6.34 1.04 7.74
N GLU A 15 -7.67 0.99 7.78
CA GLU A 15 -8.44 1.13 9.02
C GLU A 15 -8.18 -0.03 9.99
N GLU A 16 -8.10 -1.25 9.48
CA GLU A 16 -7.79 -2.42 10.32
C GLU A 16 -6.38 -2.36 10.88
N ILE A 17 -5.39 -1.97 10.08
CA ILE A 17 -4.01 -1.77 10.55
C ILE A 17 -3.96 -0.60 11.56
N SER A 18 -4.71 0.47 11.31
CA SER A 18 -4.83 1.57 12.27
C SER A 18 -5.46 1.12 13.60
N ASN A 19 -6.39 0.15 13.57
CA ASN A 19 -6.97 -0.48 14.75
C ASN A 19 -5.95 -1.28 15.59
N LEU A 20 -4.90 -1.80 14.96
CA LEU A 20 -3.77 -2.46 15.63
C LEU A 20 -2.79 -1.47 16.27
N GLY A 21 -3.03 -0.16 16.16
CA GLY A 21 -2.16 0.87 16.72
C GLY A 21 -1.13 1.45 15.76
N ILE A 22 -1.03 0.92 14.53
CA ILE A 22 -0.10 1.37 13.50
C ILE A 22 -0.77 2.47 12.67
N ARG A 23 -0.12 3.61 12.46
CA ARG A 23 -0.65 4.69 11.61
C ARG A 23 -0.33 4.41 10.15
N VAL A 24 -1.32 4.61 9.27
CA VAL A 24 -1.13 4.42 7.83
C VAL A 24 -1.48 5.70 7.10
N MET A 25 -0.48 6.37 6.57
CA MET A 25 -0.62 7.58 5.76
C MET A 25 -0.27 7.33 4.31
N GLN A 26 -0.81 8.12 3.41
CA GLN A 26 -0.43 8.08 2.01
C GLN A 26 -0.43 9.49 1.41
N ASN A 27 0.50 9.74 0.48
CA ASN A 27 0.49 10.95 -0.33
C ASN A 27 1.12 10.67 -1.70
N GLY A 28 0.72 11.41 -2.72
CA GLY A 28 1.31 11.35 -4.05
C GLY A 28 2.14 12.58 -4.40
N VAL A 29 2.31 13.51 -3.44
CA VAL A 29 3.05 14.77 -3.62
C VAL A 29 3.83 15.11 -2.35
N VAL A 30 4.88 15.91 -2.48
CA VAL A 30 5.63 16.41 -1.32
C VAL A 30 4.84 17.52 -0.64
N GLY A 31 4.49 17.33 0.62
CA GLY A 31 3.60 18.24 1.35
C GLY A 31 2.25 18.36 0.64
N ASN A 32 1.76 19.57 0.40
CA ASN A 32 0.56 19.86 -0.38
C ASN A 32 0.88 20.46 -1.77
N ASN A 33 2.11 20.31 -2.26
CA ASN A 33 2.54 20.90 -3.51
C ASN A 33 2.31 19.92 -4.68
N ASN A 34 1.25 20.14 -5.46
CA ASN A 34 0.87 19.32 -6.61
C ASN A 34 1.92 19.31 -7.76
N HIS A 35 2.89 20.24 -7.74
CA HIS A 35 4.00 20.26 -8.71
C HIS A 35 5.18 19.37 -8.29
N ARG A 36 5.23 18.94 -7.03
CA ARG A 36 6.28 18.05 -6.50
C ARG A 36 5.71 16.65 -6.32
N ILE A 37 5.60 15.95 -7.44
CA ILE A 37 5.02 14.59 -7.50
C ILE A 37 6.05 13.59 -6.95
N LEU A 38 5.58 12.66 -6.11
CA LEU A 38 6.39 11.53 -5.64
C LEU A 38 6.58 10.52 -6.76
N ASN A 39 7.82 10.01 -6.88
CA ASN A 39 8.19 9.04 -7.90
C ASN A 39 8.12 7.62 -7.32
N VAL A 40 7.28 6.77 -7.91
CA VAL A 40 7.14 5.36 -7.51
C VAL A 40 8.42 4.54 -7.75
N ALA A 41 9.29 4.96 -8.69
CA ALA A 41 10.57 4.31 -8.92
C ALA A 41 11.61 4.60 -7.84
N GLU A 42 11.44 5.69 -7.07
CA GLU A 42 12.34 6.03 -5.94
C GLU A 42 11.91 5.28 -4.68
N PHE A 43 10.62 5.26 -4.36
CA PHE A 43 10.07 4.46 -3.27
C PHE A 43 8.57 4.19 -3.48
N ARG A 44 8.08 3.07 -2.96
CA ARG A 44 6.66 2.68 -2.97
C ARG A 44 6.00 2.88 -1.63
N ALA A 45 6.70 2.50 -0.57
CA ALA A 45 6.31 2.65 0.81
C ALA A 45 7.56 2.75 1.68
N PHE A 46 7.38 3.10 2.93
CA PHE A 46 8.38 2.96 3.98
C PHE A 46 7.70 2.92 5.34
N VAL A 47 8.39 2.39 6.33
CA VAL A 47 7.96 2.37 7.72
C VAL A 47 8.89 3.23 8.59
N LEU A 48 8.31 3.91 9.57
CA LEU A 48 9.01 4.52 10.69
C LEU A 48 8.65 3.73 11.94
N ILE A 49 9.64 3.08 12.52
CA ILE A 49 9.46 2.30 13.74
C ILE A 49 9.55 3.23 14.94
N ASP A 50 8.50 3.26 15.71
CA ASP A 50 8.42 3.98 16.97
C ASP A 50 7.85 3.05 18.04
N GLN A 51 8.38 3.12 19.26
CA GLN A 51 7.98 2.23 20.36
C GLN A 51 6.52 2.40 20.80
N TYR A 52 5.90 3.55 20.49
CA TYR A 52 4.50 3.84 20.87
C TYR A 52 3.56 3.74 19.68
N VAL A 53 3.94 4.32 18.53
CA VAL A 53 3.05 4.44 17.38
C VAL A 53 3.83 4.33 16.07
N PRO A 54 4.06 3.11 15.56
CA PRO A 54 4.67 2.94 14.25
C PRO A 54 3.85 3.60 13.15
N LEU A 55 4.53 4.12 12.12
CA LEU A 55 3.91 4.76 10.96
C LEU A 55 4.33 4.05 9.68
N ILE A 56 3.36 3.62 8.88
CA ILE A 56 3.56 3.19 7.49
C ILE A 56 3.15 4.32 6.57
N PHE A 57 4.03 4.69 5.64
CA PHE A 57 3.74 5.68 4.60
C PHE A 57 3.69 5.00 3.23
N LEU A 58 2.62 5.26 2.47
CA LEU A 58 2.41 4.72 1.14
C LEU A 58 2.51 5.81 0.07
N ASN A 59 3.19 5.54 -1.03
CA ASN A 59 3.16 6.41 -2.20
C ASN A 59 1.80 6.27 -2.90
N ALA A 60 0.95 7.30 -2.80
CA ALA A 60 -0.39 7.29 -3.37
C ALA A 60 -0.42 7.26 -4.91
N ARG A 61 0.72 7.46 -5.58
CA ARG A 61 0.86 7.36 -7.03
C ARG A 61 0.93 5.93 -7.53
N ASP A 62 1.22 4.99 -6.64
CA ASP A 62 1.27 3.57 -7.00
C ASP A 62 -0.14 3.00 -7.23
N SER A 63 -0.22 1.90 -7.95
CA SER A 63 -1.48 1.21 -8.21
C SER A 63 -2.10 0.69 -6.90
N THR A 64 -3.42 0.51 -6.87
CA THR A 64 -4.11 0.03 -5.66
C THR A 64 -3.55 -1.31 -5.18
N ASN A 65 -3.33 -2.26 -6.10
CA ASN A 65 -2.81 -3.58 -5.75
C ASN A 65 -1.36 -3.52 -5.25
N ALA A 66 -0.53 -2.66 -5.86
CA ALA A 66 0.85 -2.47 -5.40
C ALA A 66 0.90 -1.83 -4.01
N LYS A 67 0.02 -0.85 -3.72
CA LYS A 67 -0.09 -0.25 -2.37
C LYS A 67 -0.50 -1.27 -1.32
N VAL A 68 -1.42 -2.20 -1.64
CA VAL A 68 -1.82 -3.27 -0.71
C VAL A 68 -0.64 -4.21 -0.43
N PHE A 69 0.11 -4.60 -1.47
CA PHE A 69 1.32 -5.40 -1.28
C PHE A 69 2.35 -4.67 -0.43
N SER A 70 2.66 -3.41 -0.77
CA SER A 70 3.60 -2.59 0.01
C SER A 70 3.14 -2.43 1.47
N LEU A 71 1.84 -2.24 1.70
CA LEU A 71 1.29 -2.16 3.06
C LEU A 71 1.54 -3.44 3.88
N CYS A 72 1.31 -4.62 3.27
CA CYS A 72 1.61 -5.90 3.91
C CYS A 72 3.12 -6.08 4.16
N HIS A 73 3.95 -5.66 3.22
CA HIS A 73 5.40 -5.71 3.33
C HIS A 73 5.90 -4.85 4.50
N GLU A 74 5.49 -3.58 4.57
CA GLU A 74 5.86 -2.68 5.66
C GLU A 74 5.31 -3.15 7.03
N LEU A 75 4.15 -3.81 7.04
CA LEU A 75 3.60 -4.42 8.26
C LEU A 75 4.52 -5.52 8.80
N VAL A 76 5.17 -6.30 7.94
CA VAL A 76 6.16 -7.30 8.38
C VAL A 76 7.37 -6.62 9.03
N HIS A 77 7.86 -5.50 8.47
CA HIS A 77 8.92 -4.70 9.10
C HIS A 77 8.52 -4.19 10.49
N VAL A 78 7.26 -3.72 10.66
CA VAL A 78 6.74 -3.33 11.98
C VAL A 78 6.80 -4.50 12.96
N TRP A 79 6.37 -5.70 12.56
CA TRP A 79 6.39 -6.88 13.44
C TRP A 79 7.79 -7.34 13.80
N LEU A 80 8.75 -7.16 12.89
CA LEU A 80 10.15 -7.48 13.14
C LEU A 80 10.87 -6.39 13.95
N GLY A 81 10.28 -5.19 14.07
CA GLY A 81 10.90 -4.05 14.73
C GLY A 81 12.14 -3.52 13.99
N VAL A 82 12.18 -3.67 12.66
CA VAL A 82 13.31 -3.29 11.81
C VAL A 82 12.92 -2.16 10.88
N ASP A 83 13.62 -1.03 10.98
CA ASP A 83 13.47 0.14 10.14
C ASP A 83 14.64 0.22 9.16
N GLU A 84 14.35 0.26 7.85
CA GLU A 84 15.40 0.37 6.81
C GLU A 84 15.97 1.78 6.67
N LEU A 85 15.18 2.81 6.98
CA LEU A 85 15.57 4.21 6.77
C LEU A 85 16.74 4.67 7.66
N TYR A 86 16.98 3.99 8.77
CA TYR A 86 18.03 4.35 9.74
C TYR A 86 19.28 3.46 9.69
N ASN A 87 19.35 2.50 8.76
CA ASN A 87 20.52 1.64 8.59
C ASN A 87 21.62 2.29 7.73
N ASP A 88 22.01 3.53 8.03
CA ASP A 88 23.02 4.30 7.31
C ASP A 88 24.47 3.74 7.36
N ASN A 89 24.72 2.64 8.09
CA ASN A 89 26.03 2.03 8.21
C ASN A 89 26.10 0.67 7.49
N PHE A 90 25.98 0.68 6.17
CA PHE A 90 26.07 -0.53 5.34
C PHE A 90 27.50 -1.08 5.30
N THR A 91 27.78 -2.06 6.14
CA THR A 91 28.91 -2.99 5.91
C THR A 91 28.48 -4.07 4.91
N SER A 92 29.44 -4.67 4.19
CA SER A 92 29.15 -5.73 3.20
C SER A 92 28.30 -6.89 3.74
N ASN A 93 28.43 -7.23 5.03
CA ASN A 93 27.63 -8.27 5.69
C ASN A 93 26.18 -7.81 5.95
N GLN A 94 25.93 -6.52 6.15
CA GLN A 94 24.59 -5.97 6.34
C GLN A 94 23.79 -5.92 5.04
N ILE A 95 24.44 -5.67 3.90
CA ILE A 95 23.79 -5.72 2.58
C ILE A 95 23.23 -7.12 2.31
N VAL A 96 23.97 -8.18 2.64
CA VAL A 96 23.51 -9.57 2.46
C VAL A 96 22.34 -9.88 3.41
N ASN A 97 22.42 -9.43 4.66
CA ASN A 97 21.35 -9.63 5.64
C ASN A 97 20.07 -8.86 5.26
N ASN A 98 20.21 -7.62 4.77
CA ASN A 98 19.07 -6.85 4.26
C ASN A 98 18.40 -7.53 3.07
N SER A 99 19.18 -8.08 2.14
CA SER A 99 18.61 -8.84 1.01
C SER A 99 17.80 -10.08 1.45
N GLN A 100 18.23 -10.76 2.51
CA GLN A 100 17.50 -11.90 3.07
C GLN A 100 16.25 -11.45 3.81
N LEU A 101 16.33 -10.37 4.58
CA LEU A 101 15.21 -9.76 5.27
C LEU A 101 14.13 -9.31 4.29
N GLU A 102 14.53 -8.58 3.26
CA GLU A 102 13.62 -8.12 2.20
C GLU A 102 12.92 -9.28 1.49
N LYS A 103 13.67 -10.34 1.18
CA LYS A 103 13.10 -11.54 0.61
C LYS A 103 12.07 -12.17 1.54
N PHE A 104 12.38 -12.27 2.83
CA PHE A 104 11.45 -12.78 3.83
C PHE A 104 10.19 -11.90 3.93
N CYS A 105 10.33 -10.56 4.00
CA CYS A 105 9.20 -9.63 4.04
C CYS A 105 8.31 -9.77 2.80
N ASN A 106 8.90 -9.92 1.60
CA ASN A 106 8.17 -10.17 0.37
C ASN A 106 7.43 -11.52 0.39
N GLU A 107 8.05 -12.58 0.88
CA GLU A 107 7.44 -13.91 0.99
C GLU A 107 6.25 -13.89 1.96
N VAL A 108 6.40 -13.25 3.12
CA VAL A 108 5.31 -13.14 4.12
C VAL A 108 4.18 -12.28 3.57
N ALA A 109 4.46 -11.11 2.98
CA ALA A 109 3.46 -10.25 2.36
C ALA A 109 2.68 -11.00 1.26
N ALA A 110 3.38 -11.76 0.43
CA ALA A 110 2.76 -12.58 -0.60
C ALA A 110 1.87 -13.69 -0.01
N GLU A 111 2.32 -14.35 1.08
CA GLU A 111 1.51 -15.38 1.77
C GLU A 111 0.28 -14.79 2.45
N MET A 112 0.37 -13.55 2.98
CA MET A 112 -0.77 -12.85 3.57
C MET A 112 -1.85 -12.54 2.54
N LEU A 113 -1.45 -12.11 1.34
CA LEU A 113 -2.37 -11.70 0.28
C LEU A 113 -2.88 -12.86 -0.55
N LEU A 114 -2.03 -13.86 -0.76
CA LEU A 114 -2.31 -14.99 -1.65
C LEU A 114 -1.75 -16.29 -1.02
N PRO A 115 -2.43 -16.84 0.01
CA PRO A 115 -2.00 -18.08 0.66
C PRO A 115 -1.97 -19.26 -0.32
N LEU A 116 -0.98 -20.16 -0.17
CA LEU A 116 -0.82 -21.31 -1.04
C LEU A 116 -2.07 -22.21 -1.05
N SER A 117 -2.67 -22.45 0.11
CA SER A 117 -3.90 -23.24 0.24
C SER A 117 -5.06 -22.63 -0.56
N SER A 118 -5.16 -21.32 -0.55
CA SER A 118 -6.18 -20.58 -1.30
C SER A 118 -5.95 -20.63 -2.82
N ILE A 119 -4.69 -20.57 -3.26
CA ILE A 119 -4.35 -20.79 -4.67
C ILE A 119 -4.79 -22.17 -5.11
N GLN A 120 -4.42 -23.21 -4.36
CA GLN A 120 -4.71 -24.60 -4.70
C GLN A 120 -6.21 -24.89 -4.78
N SER A 121 -7.00 -24.27 -3.89
CA SER A 121 -8.46 -24.44 -3.91
C SER A 121 -9.16 -23.64 -5.03
N THR A 122 -8.50 -22.63 -5.58
CA THR A 122 -9.07 -21.76 -6.64
C THR A 122 -8.61 -22.17 -8.03
N LEU A 123 -7.53 -22.95 -8.15
CA LEU A 123 -7.07 -23.47 -9.43
C LEU A 123 -8.10 -24.42 -10.05
N GLU A 124 -8.48 -24.13 -11.27
CA GLU A 124 -9.39 -24.96 -12.08
C GLU A 124 -8.59 -25.80 -13.09
N PRO A 125 -8.51 -27.13 -12.94
CA PRO A 125 -7.69 -27.99 -13.79
C PRO A 125 -8.09 -27.98 -15.27
N GLN A 126 -9.35 -27.64 -15.59
CA GLN A 126 -9.85 -27.54 -16.94
C GLN A 126 -9.46 -26.25 -17.68
N LEU A 127 -9.01 -25.25 -16.96
CA LEU A 127 -8.58 -23.98 -17.55
C LEU A 127 -7.07 -24.00 -17.82
N ASP A 128 -6.65 -23.31 -18.87
CA ASP A 128 -5.23 -23.04 -19.08
C ASP A 128 -4.66 -22.14 -17.98
N ILE A 129 -3.35 -22.14 -17.86
CA ILE A 129 -2.67 -21.42 -16.76
C ILE A 129 -2.88 -19.90 -16.81
N TYR A 130 -2.98 -19.34 -18.00
CA TYR A 130 -3.18 -17.91 -18.19
C TYR A 130 -4.58 -17.47 -17.70
N THR A 131 -5.60 -18.25 -18.04
CA THR A 131 -6.98 -18.04 -17.57
C THR A 131 -7.09 -18.23 -16.05
N ASN A 132 -6.41 -19.23 -15.49
CA ASN A 132 -6.33 -19.44 -14.05
C ASN A 132 -5.69 -18.24 -13.34
N ILE A 133 -4.59 -17.68 -13.87
CA ILE A 133 -3.96 -16.49 -13.31
C ILE A 133 -4.94 -15.31 -13.26
N LYS A 134 -5.67 -15.06 -14.34
CA LYS A 134 -6.68 -13.99 -14.39
C LYS A 134 -7.83 -14.23 -13.42
N HIS A 135 -8.26 -15.49 -13.28
CA HIS A 135 -9.30 -15.86 -12.32
C HIS A 135 -8.84 -15.61 -10.88
N ILE A 136 -7.69 -16.14 -10.49
CA ILE A 136 -7.09 -15.95 -9.15
C ILE A 136 -6.85 -14.46 -8.85
N SER A 137 -6.31 -13.72 -9.81
CA SER A 137 -6.09 -12.27 -9.70
C SER A 137 -7.38 -11.52 -9.33
N LYS A 138 -8.50 -11.85 -9.93
CA LYS A 138 -9.81 -11.26 -9.64
C LYS A 138 -10.35 -11.67 -8.27
N VAL A 139 -10.24 -12.95 -7.91
CA VAL A 139 -10.76 -13.49 -6.64
C VAL A 139 -10.03 -12.86 -5.46
N PHE A 140 -8.69 -12.72 -5.54
CA PHE A 140 -7.86 -12.20 -4.45
C PHE A 140 -7.53 -10.70 -4.58
N ASN A 141 -8.01 -10.05 -5.66
CA ASN A 141 -7.73 -8.64 -5.92
C ASN A 141 -6.23 -8.29 -5.88
N VAL A 142 -5.41 -9.16 -6.43
CA VAL A 142 -3.97 -8.98 -6.60
C VAL A 142 -3.63 -8.84 -8.09
N SER A 143 -2.42 -8.37 -8.43
CA SER A 143 -2.04 -8.30 -9.83
C SER A 143 -1.76 -9.68 -10.43
N GLU A 144 -2.05 -9.86 -11.71
CA GLU A 144 -1.77 -11.09 -12.46
C GLU A 144 -0.28 -11.45 -12.40
N LEU A 145 0.61 -10.45 -12.41
CA LEU A 145 2.05 -10.65 -12.23
C LEU A 145 2.39 -11.27 -10.86
N VAL A 146 1.75 -10.81 -9.78
CA VAL A 146 1.94 -11.37 -8.43
C VAL A 146 1.48 -12.83 -8.41
N VAL A 147 0.33 -13.15 -9.00
CA VAL A 147 -0.14 -14.54 -9.10
C VAL A 147 0.86 -15.40 -9.88
N CYS A 148 1.34 -14.92 -11.03
CA CYS A 148 2.30 -15.65 -11.88
C CYS A 148 3.62 -15.93 -11.10
N ILE A 149 4.16 -14.95 -10.41
CA ILE A 149 5.36 -15.10 -9.57
C ILE A 149 5.10 -16.13 -8.47
N ARG A 150 3.95 -16.04 -7.80
CA ARG A 150 3.59 -16.94 -6.70
C ARG A 150 3.45 -18.39 -7.14
N LEU A 151 2.82 -18.64 -8.31
CA LEU A 151 2.71 -19.98 -8.89
C LEU A 151 4.10 -20.59 -9.19
N LYS A 152 5.04 -19.77 -9.67
CA LYS A 152 6.43 -20.20 -9.89
C LYS A 152 7.15 -20.51 -8.58
N GLU A 153 7.09 -19.61 -7.58
CA GLU A 153 7.72 -19.81 -6.26
C GLU A 153 7.25 -21.10 -5.59
N LYS A 154 5.97 -21.38 -5.72
CA LYS A 154 5.35 -22.62 -5.18
C LYS A 154 5.49 -23.82 -6.09
N LYS A 155 6.27 -23.72 -7.19
CA LYS A 155 6.57 -24.79 -8.15
C LYS A 155 5.29 -25.40 -8.80
N ILE A 156 4.23 -24.62 -8.91
CA ILE A 156 2.98 -25.03 -9.60
C ILE A 156 3.17 -24.92 -11.11
N ILE A 157 3.97 -23.95 -11.56
CA ILE A 157 4.40 -23.80 -12.95
C ILE A 157 5.93 -23.87 -13.04
N ASP A 158 6.43 -24.38 -14.15
CA ASP A 158 7.85 -24.45 -14.43
C ASP A 158 8.43 -23.13 -14.97
N ASN A 159 9.74 -23.06 -15.14
CA ASN A 159 10.41 -21.85 -15.62
C ASN A 159 10.02 -21.46 -17.06
N LYS A 160 9.72 -22.45 -17.91
CA LYS A 160 9.36 -22.20 -19.32
C LYS A 160 7.99 -21.52 -19.39
N VAL A 161 7.00 -22.12 -18.75
CA VAL A 161 5.63 -21.58 -18.66
C VAL A 161 5.65 -20.21 -17.98
N PHE A 162 6.41 -20.08 -16.89
CA PHE A 162 6.55 -18.78 -16.22
C PHE A 162 7.07 -17.69 -17.16
N ASN A 163 8.17 -17.92 -17.87
CA ASN A 163 8.76 -16.90 -18.73
C ASN A 163 7.81 -16.47 -19.85
N GLU A 164 7.11 -17.41 -20.45
CA GLU A 164 6.13 -17.15 -21.52
C GLU A 164 4.96 -16.30 -21.00
N VAL A 165 4.32 -16.76 -19.94
CA VAL A 165 3.15 -16.08 -19.34
C VAL A 165 3.52 -14.72 -18.79
N TYR A 166 4.65 -14.62 -18.07
CA TYR A 166 5.13 -13.37 -17.50
C TYR A 166 5.41 -12.30 -18.55
N ALA A 167 6.03 -12.69 -19.69
CA ALA A 167 6.28 -11.77 -20.79
C ALA A 167 4.96 -11.23 -21.39
N ASN A 168 3.98 -12.11 -21.61
CA ASN A 168 2.67 -11.72 -22.14
C ASN A 168 1.93 -10.76 -21.19
N LEU A 169 1.93 -11.04 -19.88
CA LEU A 169 1.33 -10.17 -18.87
C LEU A 169 2.00 -8.79 -18.80
N LEU A 170 3.33 -8.71 -18.99
CA LEU A 170 4.02 -7.42 -19.04
C LEU A 170 3.62 -6.60 -20.27
N ILE A 171 3.42 -7.23 -21.43
CA ILE A 171 2.96 -6.55 -22.64
C ILE A 171 1.55 -6.00 -22.42
N GLU A 172 0.61 -6.81 -21.95
CA GLU A 172 -0.77 -6.36 -21.65
C GLU A 172 -0.79 -5.22 -20.62
N MET A 173 0.04 -5.31 -19.58
CA MET A 173 0.12 -4.23 -18.58
C MET A 173 0.57 -2.91 -19.21
N ARG A 174 1.55 -2.94 -20.11
CA ARG A 174 2.03 -1.74 -20.81
C ARG A 174 0.97 -1.15 -21.72
N GLU A 175 0.27 -1.98 -22.49
CA GLU A 175 -0.83 -1.56 -23.37
C GLU A 175 -1.97 -0.92 -22.58
N ASN A 176 -2.36 -1.53 -21.47
CA ASN A 176 -3.38 -1.00 -20.56
C ASN A 176 -2.98 0.35 -19.93
N LEU A 177 -1.70 0.54 -19.59
CA LEU A 177 -1.19 1.82 -19.08
C LEU A 177 -1.25 2.91 -20.14
N LEU A 178 -0.84 2.61 -21.37
CA LEU A 178 -0.91 3.55 -22.51
C LEU A 178 -2.37 3.92 -22.82
N GLY A 179 -3.27 2.95 -22.83
CA GLY A 179 -4.71 3.19 -23.04
C GLY A 179 -5.32 4.08 -21.96
N LYS A 180 -4.96 3.92 -20.71
CA LYS A 180 -5.42 4.77 -19.60
C LYS A 180 -4.89 6.20 -19.69
N GLN A 181 -3.62 6.40 -20.04
CA GLN A 181 -3.03 7.74 -20.21
C GLN A 181 -3.73 8.55 -21.30
N LEU A 182 -4.20 7.89 -22.36
CA LEU A 182 -4.97 8.53 -23.44
C LEU A 182 -6.40 8.90 -23.02
N GLN A 183 -6.95 8.27 -21.99
CA GLN A 183 -8.33 8.48 -21.51
C GLN A 183 -8.45 9.38 -20.28
N GLU A 184 -7.35 9.73 -19.62
CA GLU A 184 -7.38 10.60 -18.43
C GLU A 184 -7.91 12.00 -18.78
N LYS A 185 -9.23 12.15 -18.70
CA LYS A 185 -9.86 13.46 -18.57
C LYS A 185 -9.55 13.99 -17.17
N LYS A 186 -8.94 15.17 -17.09
CA LYS A 186 -8.75 15.94 -15.86
C LYS A 186 -10.12 16.24 -15.24
N SER A 187 -10.66 15.37 -14.42
CA SER A 187 -11.77 15.71 -13.54
C SER A 187 -11.18 16.25 -12.25
N GLY A 188 -11.56 17.45 -11.84
CA GLY A 188 -11.20 18.00 -10.53
C GLY A 188 -11.83 17.11 -9.45
N GLY A 189 -11.02 16.41 -8.67
CA GLY A 189 -11.51 15.61 -7.55
C GLY A 189 -11.96 16.49 -6.38
N ASP A 190 -12.82 15.95 -5.52
CA ASP A 190 -13.20 16.61 -4.27
C ASP A 190 -11.95 16.79 -3.39
N TYR A 191 -11.73 18.03 -2.96
CA TYR A 191 -10.62 18.43 -2.12
C TYR A 191 -10.58 17.63 -0.80
N TYR A 192 -11.73 17.50 -0.12
CA TYR A 192 -11.81 16.83 1.17
C TYR A 192 -11.65 15.32 1.04
N ALA A 193 -12.22 14.72 0.01
CA ALA A 193 -12.00 13.31 -0.31
C ALA A 193 -10.53 13.01 -0.59
N THR A 194 -9.87 13.86 -1.39
CA THR A 194 -8.45 13.70 -1.74
C THR A 194 -7.56 13.86 -0.50
N ASN A 195 -7.70 14.96 0.26
CA ASN A 195 -6.82 15.23 1.40
C ASN A 195 -7.18 14.35 2.61
N GLY A 196 -8.45 14.02 2.83
CA GLY A 196 -8.86 13.09 3.87
C GLY A 196 -8.34 11.66 3.64
N SER A 197 -8.22 11.23 2.37
CA SER A 197 -7.63 9.92 2.04
C SER A 197 -6.12 9.84 2.32
N ARG A 198 -5.42 10.97 2.44
CA ARG A 198 -3.98 11.03 2.74
C ARG A 198 -3.69 10.77 4.22
N LEU A 199 -4.62 11.12 5.09
CA LEU A 199 -4.47 11.06 6.55
C LEU A 199 -4.95 9.72 7.12
N ASP A 200 -4.32 9.29 8.20
CA ASP A 200 -4.88 8.29 9.10
C ASP A 200 -5.99 8.96 9.94
N ALA A 201 -7.18 8.34 10.01
CA ALA A 201 -8.34 8.94 10.68
C ALA A 201 -8.10 9.13 12.20
N ARG A 202 -7.47 8.16 12.85
CA ARG A 202 -7.15 8.25 14.29
C ARG A 202 -6.11 9.31 14.58
N PHE A 203 -5.11 9.46 13.70
CA PHE A 203 -4.14 10.55 13.81
C PHE A 203 -4.84 11.90 13.73
N ALA A 204 -5.63 12.13 12.68
CA ALA A 204 -6.34 13.39 12.48
C ALA A 204 -7.28 13.73 13.64
N THR A 205 -8.06 12.76 14.11
CA THR A 205 -8.98 12.91 15.27
C THR A 205 -8.20 13.21 16.55
N THR A 206 -7.05 12.54 16.76
CA THR A 206 -6.22 12.77 17.95
C THR A 206 -5.62 14.17 17.94
N VAL A 207 -5.07 14.64 16.81
CA VAL A 207 -4.54 16.00 16.64
C VAL A 207 -5.64 17.02 16.92
N SER A 208 -6.83 16.84 16.32
CA SER A 208 -7.98 17.74 16.53
C SER A 208 -8.40 17.80 18.00
N ARG A 209 -8.51 16.65 18.67
CA ARG A 209 -8.85 16.59 20.09
C ARG A 209 -7.82 17.30 20.96
N LYS A 210 -6.52 17.07 20.72
CA LYS A 210 -5.44 17.70 21.50
C LYS A 210 -5.41 19.22 21.32
N ALA A 211 -5.72 19.72 20.11
CA ALA A 211 -5.85 21.15 19.87
C ALA A 211 -7.05 21.75 20.61
N ARG A 212 -8.22 21.08 20.60
CA ARG A 212 -9.42 21.50 21.36
C ARG A 212 -9.21 21.48 22.88
N GLU A 213 -8.41 20.55 23.38
CA GLU A 213 -8.04 20.46 24.80
C GLU A 213 -6.93 21.47 25.20
N GLY A 214 -6.39 22.25 24.24
CA GLY A 214 -5.31 23.20 24.50
C GLY A 214 -3.95 22.55 24.79
N ARG A 215 -3.77 21.27 24.45
CA ARG A 215 -2.53 20.52 24.67
C ARG A 215 -1.49 20.72 23.55
N ILE A 216 -1.95 21.16 22.39
CA ILE A 216 -1.13 21.65 21.28
C ILE A 216 -1.74 22.92 20.73
N LEU A 217 -0.94 23.76 20.10
CA LEU A 217 -1.44 24.96 19.45
C LEU A 217 -2.18 24.61 18.15
N TYR A 218 -3.18 25.42 17.80
CA TYR A 218 -3.86 25.26 16.51
C TYR A 218 -2.92 25.43 15.33
N THR A 219 -1.85 26.23 15.45
CA THR A 219 -0.81 26.35 14.43
C THR A 219 -0.10 25.04 14.18
N GLU A 220 0.25 24.31 15.25
CA GLU A 220 0.86 22.98 15.16
C GLU A 220 -0.14 21.95 14.55
N ALA A 221 -1.40 21.98 14.98
CA ALA A 221 -2.43 21.14 14.40
C ALA A 221 -2.61 21.40 12.90
N TYR A 222 -2.54 22.66 12.46
CA TYR A 222 -2.62 23.03 11.04
C TYR A 222 -1.44 22.50 10.23
N GLU A 223 -0.24 22.52 10.79
CA GLU A 223 0.97 21.96 10.15
C GLU A 223 0.87 20.45 10.04
N LEU A 224 0.48 19.76 11.12
CA LEU A 224 0.34 18.31 11.16
C LEU A 224 -0.73 17.79 10.18
N ILE A 225 -1.83 18.50 10.03
CA ILE A 225 -2.94 18.12 9.13
C ILE A 225 -2.74 18.65 7.70
N GLY A 226 -1.91 19.69 7.53
CA GLY A 226 -1.68 20.33 6.24
C GLY A 226 -2.84 21.21 5.76
N ALA A 227 -3.69 21.70 6.65
CA ALA A 227 -4.82 22.58 6.35
C ALA A 227 -5.02 23.63 7.45
N LYS A 228 -5.57 24.81 7.11
CA LYS A 228 -5.71 25.95 8.03
C LYS A 228 -7.16 26.44 8.10
N GLY A 229 -7.55 27.01 9.24
CA GLY A 229 -8.84 27.69 9.45
C GLY A 229 -10.04 26.81 9.04
N LYS A 230 -11.00 27.37 8.31
CA LYS A 230 -12.20 26.65 7.87
C LYS A 230 -11.90 25.37 7.07
N THR A 231 -10.80 25.36 6.31
CA THR A 231 -10.40 24.17 5.54
C THR A 231 -9.99 23.04 6.49
N TYR A 232 -9.27 23.36 7.57
CA TYR A 232 -8.94 22.41 8.62
C TYR A 232 -10.21 21.85 9.27
N ASP A 233 -11.13 22.74 9.73
CA ASP A 233 -12.36 22.31 10.40
C ASP A 233 -13.20 21.39 9.52
N ASN A 234 -13.35 21.73 8.24
CA ASN A 234 -14.10 20.92 7.29
C ASN A 234 -13.40 19.57 6.99
N LEU A 235 -12.08 19.58 6.89
CA LEU A 235 -11.30 18.35 6.66
C LEU A 235 -11.40 17.41 7.85
N ILE A 236 -11.31 17.93 9.08
CA ILE A 236 -11.49 17.13 10.30
C ILE A 236 -12.90 16.54 10.35
N LYS A 237 -13.96 17.34 10.12
CA LYS A 237 -15.33 16.83 10.04
C LYS A 237 -15.49 15.72 9.00
N TYR A 238 -14.86 15.89 7.83
CA TYR A 238 -14.90 14.88 6.77
C TYR A 238 -14.25 13.57 7.22
N VAL A 239 -13.09 13.65 7.90
CA VAL A 239 -12.36 12.47 8.40
C VAL A 239 -13.11 11.81 9.56
N GLU A 240 -13.65 12.60 10.53
CA GLU A 240 -14.46 12.11 11.66
C GLU A 240 -15.75 11.41 11.21
N GLY A 241 -16.36 11.87 10.10
CA GLY A 241 -17.55 11.24 9.53
C GLY A 241 -17.31 9.94 8.76
N ARG A 242 -16.04 9.53 8.63
CA ARG A 242 -15.62 8.27 7.99
C ARG A 242 -15.12 7.23 9.00
N ALA A 243 -14.85 7.61 10.24
CA ALA A 243 -14.29 6.78 11.31
C ALA A 243 -15.35 5.90 12.00
#